data_8fdf0d2bccecaf87d30c6943cd75d61d
#
_entry.id   8fdf0d2bccecaf87d30c6943cd75d61d
#
_cell.length_a   1.000
_cell.length_b   1.000
_cell.length_c   1.000
_cell.angle_alpha   90.00
_cell.angle_beta   90.00
_cell.angle_gamma   90.00
#
_symmetry.space_group_name_H-M   'P 1'
#
loop_
_entity.id
_entity.type
_entity.pdbx_description
1 polymer ?
#
loop_
_entity_poly.entity_id
_entity_poly.type
_entity_poly.pdbx_seq_one_letter_code
_entity_poly.pdbx_strand_id
1 'polypeptide(L)'
;MKLKIKTKQKNIIIAFVLVAIVVVAVGIRSGAFRKAYSYTGDPYVCLDAGHGADDVGAIRGNRYEKDDDLRLTLKIKEKLEKMGVKVYLTRNDDSDVTLKDRCKSANKKHCTLFISVHRNSADDKNANGIEAWVSKNPKGNEDKLAENLVENICKLTGQQNRGVKKGFRDNSFGDYYINSDTDMPSLLLEVGFITNDRDNEAFDGKLDEIAETIAKTIYDQIEK
;
A
#
# COMPACT_ATOMS: atom_id res chain seq x y z
N MET A 1 -8.25 -58.48 15.76
CA MET A 1 -8.83 -57.93 17.02
C MET A 1 -9.43 -56.55 16.70
N LYS A 2 -10.76 -56.43 16.57
CA LYS A 2 -11.41 -55.14 16.25
C LYS A 2 -11.70 -54.40 17.56
N LEU A 3 -11.02 -53.28 17.81
CA LEU A 3 -11.32 -52.39 18.95
C LEU A 3 -12.76 -51.88 18.85
N LYS A 4 -13.65 -52.34 19.73
CA LYS A 4 -14.98 -51.75 19.91
C LYS A 4 -14.85 -50.46 20.74
N ILE A 5 -14.78 -49.31 20.08
CA ILE A 5 -14.85 -48.01 20.74
C ILE A 5 -16.26 -47.86 21.32
N LYS A 6 -16.39 -47.68 22.66
CA LYS A 6 -17.70 -47.48 23.30
C LYS A 6 -18.39 -46.23 22.74
N THR A 7 -19.71 -46.28 22.60
CA THR A 7 -20.52 -45.22 22.00
C THR A 7 -20.25 -43.81 22.59
N LYS A 8 -20.01 -43.75 23.88
CA LYS A 8 -19.68 -42.51 24.60
C LYS A 8 -18.33 -41.91 24.15
N GLN A 9 -17.32 -42.74 23.85
CA GLN A 9 -16.04 -42.30 23.32
C GLN A 9 -16.14 -41.83 21.85
N LYS A 10 -17.01 -42.46 21.03
CA LYS A 10 -17.28 -42.00 19.65
C LYS A 10 -17.92 -40.60 19.67
N ASN A 11 -18.88 -40.35 20.55
CA ASN A 11 -19.56 -39.06 20.66
C ASN A 11 -18.59 -37.92 21.10
N ILE A 12 -17.66 -38.25 22.00
CA ILE A 12 -16.63 -37.30 22.45
C ILE A 12 -15.65 -36.98 21.28
N ILE A 13 -15.21 -37.97 20.54
CA ILE A 13 -14.31 -37.78 19.37
C ILE A 13 -15.02 -36.96 18.30
N ILE A 14 -16.30 -37.22 17.99
CA ILE A 14 -17.08 -36.47 17.01
C ILE A 14 -17.24 -35.00 17.48
N ALA A 15 -17.51 -34.76 18.77
CA ALA A 15 -17.61 -33.41 19.33
C ALA A 15 -16.27 -32.63 19.19
N PHE A 16 -15.14 -33.27 19.48
CA PHE A 16 -13.80 -32.66 19.31
C PHE A 16 -13.48 -32.34 17.85
N VAL A 17 -13.84 -33.24 16.93
CA VAL A 17 -13.64 -33.01 15.48
C VAL A 17 -14.51 -31.86 14.98
N LEU A 18 -15.79 -31.77 15.42
CA LEU A 18 -16.68 -30.69 15.06
C LEU A 18 -16.21 -29.33 15.61
N VAL A 19 -15.73 -29.30 16.87
CA VAL A 19 -15.13 -28.09 17.47
C VAL A 19 -13.88 -27.67 16.71
N ALA A 20 -13.01 -28.61 16.35
CA ALA A 20 -11.82 -28.33 15.56
C ALA A 20 -12.16 -27.78 14.17
N ILE A 21 -13.18 -28.34 13.48
CA ILE A 21 -13.67 -27.84 12.19
C ILE A 21 -14.25 -26.42 12.32
N VAL A 22 -15.00 -26.14 13.38
CA VAL A 22 -15.55 -24.81 13.63
C VAL A 22 -14.44 -23.81 13.93
N VAL A 23 -13.44 -24.17 14.74
CA VAL A 23 -12.28 -23.31 15.02
C VAL A 23 -11.48 -23.02 13.76
N VAL A 24 -11.25 -24.02 12.90
CA VAL A 24 -10.60 -23.84 11.59
C VAL A 24 -11.44 -22.97 10.67
N ALA A 25 -12.76 -23.19 10.59
CA ALA A 25 -13.67 -22.40 9.76
C ALA A 25 -13.79 -20.94 10.24
N VAL A 26 -13.81 -20.71 11.54
CA VAL A 26 -13.79 -19.37 12.15
C VAL A 26 -12.42 -18.72 11.93
N GLY A 27 -11.33 -19.46 12.10
CA GLY A 27 -9.97 -18.99 11.82
C GLY A 27 -9.78 -18.57 10.35
N ILE A 28 -10.35 -19.32 9.40
CA ILE A 28 -10.32 -18.97 7.97
C ILE A 28 -11.16 -17.71 7.70
N ARG A 29 -12.36 -17.60 8.32
CA ARG A 29 -13.23 -16.42 8.20
C ARG A 29 -12.67 -15.18 8.91
N SER A 30 -12.01 -15.35 10.04
CA SER A 30 -11.40 -14.24 10.80
C SER A 30 -10.02 -13.82 10.30
N GLY A 31 -9.48 -14.46 9.27
CA GLY A 31 -8.14 -14.19 8.75
C GLY A 31 -7.01 -14.64 9.69
N ALA A 32 -7.31 -15.36 10.78
CA ALA A 32 -6.32 -15.81 11.75
C ALA A 32 -5.31 -16.83 11.19
N PHE A 33 -5.60 -17.41 10.03
CA PHE A 33 -4.70 -18.28 9.27
C PHE A 33 -4.14 -17.63 8.00
N ARG A 34 -4.21 -16.30 7.88
CA ARG A 34 -3.48 -15.65 6.81
C ARG A 34 -2.00 -15.95 7.03
N LYS A 35 -1.43 -16.69 6.08
CA LYS A 35 0.01 -16.85 5.96
C LYS A 35 0.56 -15.43 5.89
N ALA A 36 1.26 -14.98 6.93
CA ALA A 36 2.00 -13.73 6.86
C ALA A 36 2.82 -13.83 5.58
N TYR A 37 2.74 -12.83 4.71
CA TYR A 37 3.53 -12.79 3.49
C TYR A 37 5.00 -12.82 3.93
N SER A 38 5.56 -14.02 3.94
CA SER A 38 6.97 -14.26 4.30
C SER A 38 7.74 -14.20 3.01
N TYR A 39 8.42 -13.11 2.83
CA TYR A 39 9.32 -12.92 1.71
C TYR A 39 10.57 -13.79 1.89
N THR A 40 10.88 -14.64 0.90
CA THR A 40 12.06 -15.50 0.85
C THR A 40 12.86 -15.24 -0.42
N GLY A 41 13.41 -14.05 -0.57
CA GLY A 41 14.19 -13.66 -1.75
C GLY A 41 14.62 -12.19 -1.71
N ASP A 42 15.30 -11.70 -2.73
CA ASP A 42 15.68 -10.29 -2.81
C ASP A 42 14.43 -9.39 -2.93
N PRO A 43 14.33 -8.32 -2.16
CA PRO A 43 13.20 -7.39 -2.19
C PRO A 43 12.95 -6.86 -3.61
N TYR A 44 11.70 -6.94 -4.07
CA TYR A 44 11.28 -6.40 -5.35
C TYR A 44 10.09 -5.47 -5.16
N VAL A 45 10.37 -4.18 -5.07
CA VAL A 45 9.37 -3.15 -4.80
C VAL A 45 8.71 -2.71 -6.11
N CYS A 46 7.38 -2.76 -6.18
CA CYS A 46 6.62 -2.10 -7.22
C CYS A 46 6.27 -0.68 -6.78
N LEU A 47 6.71 0.31 -7.53
CA LEU A 47 6.26 1.69 -7.41
C LEU A 47 5.29 2.00 -8.54
N ASP A 48 4.16 2.54 -8.17
CA ASP A 48 3.08 2.93 -9.05
C ASP A 48 2.92 4.45 -9.01
N ALA A 49 3.18 5.13 -10.12
CA ALA A 49 2.82 6.53 -10.27
C ALA A 49 1.35 6.62 -10.64
N GLY A 50 0.53 7.25 -9.80
CA GLY A 50 -0.89 7.41 -10.06
C GLY A 50 -1.19 8.06 -11.41
N HIS A 51 -2.39 7.83 -11.97
CA HIS A 51 -2.85 8.48 -13.19
C HIS A 51 -1.95 8.25 -14.43
N GLY A 52 -2.04 9.10 -15.45
CA GLY A 52 -1.22 9.07 -16.67
C GLY A 52 -2.03 9.33 -17.95
N ALA A 53 -1.41 9.88 -18.97
CA ALA A 53 -2.00 10.27 -20.25
C ALA A 53 -3.26 11.12 -20.08
N ASP A 54 -4.42 10.65 -20.53
CA ASP A 54 -5.70 11.40 -20.45
C ASP A 54 -6.26 11.44 -19.02
N ASP A 55 -5.92 10.52 -18.14
CA ASP A 55 -6.20 10.60 -16.71
C ASP A 55 -5.17 11.52 -16.03
N VAL A 56 -5.50 12.78 -15.93
CA VAL A 56 -4.61 13.79 -15.37
C VAL A 56 -4.62 13.83 -13.83
N GLY A 57 -5.54 13.09 -13.18
CA GLY A 57 -5.78 13.19 -11.74
C GLY A 57 -6.33 14.55 -11.33
N ALA A 58 -6.04 14.98 -10.12
CA ALA A 58 -6.44 16.30 -9.63
C ALA A 58 -5.64 17.42 -10.30
N ILE A 59 -6.27 18.60 -10.40
CA ILE A 59 -5.73 19.77 -11.12
C ILE A 59 -5.68 20.99 -10.20
N ARG A 60 -4.56 21.72 -10.24
CA ARG A 60 -4.40 23.04 -9.65
C ARG A 60 -3.74 24.00 -10.64
N GLY A 61 -4.53 24.86 -11.29
CA GLY A 61 -4.04 25.71 -12.39
C GLY A 61 -3.49 24.86 -13.56
N ASN A 62 -2.20 24.98 -13.84
CA ASN A 62 -1.51 24.18 -14.86
C ASN A 62 -0.75 22.96 -14.28
N ARG A 63 -0.98 22.64 -12.99
CA ARG A 63 -0.37 21.51 -12.32
C ARG A 63 -1.30 20.32 -12.39
N TYR A 64 -0.82 19.17 -12.81
CA TYR A 64 -1.52 17.91 -12.89
C TYR A 64 -0.94 16.92 -11.88
N GLU A 65 -1.80 16.18 -11.21
CA GLU A 65 -1.39 15.14 -10.26
C GLU A 65 -0.49 14.10 -10.91
N LYS A 66 -0.85 13.61 -12.10
CA LYS A 66 -0.07 12.61 -12.84
C LYS A 66 1.41 12.96 -13.02
N ASP A 67 1.73 14.27 -13.16
CA ASP A 67 3.10 14.75 -13.38
C ASP A 67 3.89 14.76 -12.07
N ASP A 68 3.24 15.17 -10.97
CA ASP A 68 3.84 15.12 -9.64
C ASP A 68 4.10 13.69 -9.18
N ASP A 69 3.12 12.80 -9.40
CA ASP A 69 3.21 11.39 -9.05
C ASP A 69 4.37 10.70 -9.79
N LEU A 70 4.49 10.95 -11.10
CA LEU A 70 5.58 10.41 -11.89
C LEU A 70 6.94 10.97 -11.44
N ARG A 71 7.02 12.28 -11.23
CA ARG A 71 8.24 12.97 -10.82
C ARG A 71 8.77 12.44 -9.49
N LEU A 72 7.90 12.26 -8.50
CA LEU A 72 8.26 11.72 -7.19
C LEU A 72 8.62 10.23 -7.29
N THR A 73 7.81 9.45 -7.98
CA THR A 73 8.01 7.99 -8.15
C THR A 73 9.37 7.68 -8.78
N LEU A 74 9.78 8.42 -9.83
CA LEU A 74 11.07 8.25 -10.47
C LEU A 74 12.24 8.55 -9.53
N LYS A 75 12.10 9.56 -8.67
CA LYS A 75 13.12 9.88 -7.65
C LYS A 75 13.19 8.81 -6.56
N ILE A 76 12.06 8.30 -6.09
CA ILE A 76 12.03 7.18 -5.12
C ILE A 76 12.74 5.97 -5.70
N LYS A 77 12.44 5.62 -6.97
CA LYS A 77 13.12 4.52 -7.67
C LYS A 77 14.64 4.71 -7.66
N GLU A 78 15.13 5.88 -8.08
CA GLU A 78 16.57 6.18 -8.11
C GLU A 78 17.23 5.95 -6.75
N LYS A 79 16.59 6.40 -5.65
CA LYS A 79 17.11 6.25 -4.30
C LYS A 79 17.13 4.79 -3.85
N LEU A 80 16.05 4.03 -4.09
CA LEU A 80 15.96 2.61 -3.76
C LEU A 80 16.99 1.78 -4.53
N GLU A 81 17.18 2.04 -5.82
CA GLU A 81 18.18 1.33 -6.63
C GLU A 81 19.60 1.61 -6.15
N LYS A 82 19.92 2.84 -5.70
CA LYS A 82 21.21 3.17 -5.05
C LYS A 82 21.43 2.42 -3.73
N MET A 83 20.34 2.04 -3.03
CA MET A 83 20.40 1.19 -1.84
C MET A 83 20.43 -0.31 -2.16
N GLY A 84 20.48 -0.69 -3.46
CA GLY A 84 20.51 -2.08 -3.90
C GLY A 84 19.14 -2.76 -4.01
N VAL A 85 18.05 -2.03 -3.82
CA VAL A 85 16.68 -2.56 -3.92
C VAL A 85 16.27 -2.66 -5.38
N LYS A 86 15.74 -3.81 -5.78
CA LYS A 86 15.16 -4.00 -7.10
C LYS A 86 13.80 -3.30 -7.19
N VAL A 87 13.60 -2.49 -8.24
CA VAL A 87 12.36 -1.70 -8.41
C VAL A 87 11.70 -2.01 -9.75
N TYR A 88 10.39 -2.23 -9.73
CA TYR A 88 9.51 -2.26 -10.89
C TYR A 88 8.63 -1.01 -10.90
N LEU A 89 8.46 -0.38 -12.06
CA LEU A 89 7.52 0.73 -12.25
C LEU A 89 6.32 0.26 -13.06
N THR A 90 5.12 0.69 -12.68
CA THR A 90 3.90 0.47 -13.48
C THR A 90 3.92 1.33 -14.74
N ARG A 91 4.43 2.55 -14.64
CA ARG A 91 4.78 3.46 -15.74
C ARG A 91 6.03 4.26 -15.43
N ASN A 92 6.79 4.64 -16.44
CA ASN A 92 8.00 5.46 -16.34
C ASN A 92 7.94 6.71 -17.22
N ASP A 93 6.82 6.94 -17.84
CA ASP A 93 6.50 8.07 -18.71
C ASP A 93 5.01 8.48 -18.53
N ASP A 94 4.50 9.36 -19.38
CA ASP A 94 3.09 9.79 -19.34
C ASP A 94 2.17 8.81 -20.10
N SER A 95 2.34 7.52 -19.87
CA SER A 95 1.48 6.48 -20.45
C SER A 95 0.22 6.23 -19.62
N ASP A 96 -0.87 5.82 -20.30
CA ASP A 96 -2.07 5.29 -19.65
C ASP A 96 -1.85 3.84 -19.23
N VAL A 97 -2.02 3.55 -17.94
CA VAL A 97 -1.98 2.21 -17.38
C VAL A 97 -3.23 1.99 -16.54
N THR A 98 -4.10 1.10 -16.97
CA THR A 98 -5.33 0.81 -16.22
C THR A 98 -5.05 0.28 -14.83
N LEU A 99 -5.94 0.52 -13.85
CA LEU A 99 -5.81 -0.03 -12.48
C LEU A 99 -5.57 -1.54 -12.50
N LYS A 100 -6.29 -2.24 -13.38
CA LYS A 100 -6.15 -3.69 -13.57
C LYS A 100 -4.75 -4.08 -14.04
N ASP A 101 -4.17 -3.35 -15.00
CA ASP A 101 -2.86 -3.68 -15.55
C ASP A 101 -1.74 -3.33 -14.57
N ARG A 102 -1.90 -2.28 -13.73
CA ARG A 102 -1.00 -1.96 -12.62
C ARG A 102 -0.87 -3.17 -11.67
N CYS A 103 -1.99 -3.67 -11.14
CA CYS A 103 -2.01 -4.83 -10.25
C CYS A 103 -1.52 -6.09 -10.95
N LYS A 104 -2.02 -6.39 -12.16
CA LYS A 104 -1.66 -7.58 -12.93
C LYS A 104 -0.16 -7.64 -13.23
N SER A 105 0.45 -6.52 -13.56
CA SER A 105 1.89 -6.47 -13.88
C SER A 105 2.73 -6.69 -12.61
N ALA A 106 2.38 -6.08 -11.49
CA ALA A 106 3.05 -6.29 -10.21
C ALA A 106 2.95 -7.74 -9.73
N ASN A 107 1.75 -8.34 -9.81
CA ASN A 107 1.50 -9.74 -9.47
C ASN A 107 2.33 -10.67 -10.37
N LYS A 108 2.33 -10.46 -11.69
CA LYS A 108 3.12 -11.24 -12.66
C LYS A 108 4.62 -11.13 -12.43
N LYS A 109 5.09 -9.98 -11.94
CA LYS A 109 6.51 -9.74 -11.60
C LYS A 109 6.87 -10.30 -10.23
N HIS A 110 5.90 -10.82 -9.47
CA HIS A 110 6.09 -11.30 -8.10
C HIS A 110 6.73 -10.24 -7.21
N CYS A 111 6.27 -8.99 -7.35
CA CYS A 111 6.71 -7.93 -6.47
C CYS A 111 6.35 -8.27 -5.02
N THR A 112 7.14 -7.79 -4.08
CA THR A 112 7.02 -8.12 -2.65
C THR A 112 6.34 -7.04 -1.85
N LEU A 113 6.28 -5.85 -2.43
CA LEU A 113 5.62 -4.67 -1.90
C LEU A 113 5.11 -3.82 -3.07
N PHE A 114 3.91 -3.24 -2.92
CA PHE A 114 3.33 -2.31 -3.90
C PHE A 114 3.02 -0.98 -3.23
N ILE A 115 3.54 0.12 -3.79
CA ILE A 115 3.28 1.47 -3.30
C ILE A 115 2.79 2.33 -4.46
N SER A 116 1.54 2.82 -4.36
CA SER A 116 0.97 3.80 -5.28
C SER A 116 1.19 5.20 -4.72
N VAL A 117 1.78 6.06 -5.51
CA VAL A 117 2.14 7.44 -5.15
C VAL A 117 1.16 8.41 -5.79
N HIS A 118 0.54 9.24 -4.98
CA HIS A 118 -0.51 10.18 -5.35
C HIS A 118 -0.34 11.54 -4.66
N ARG A 119 -1.07 12.52 -5.16
CA ARG A 119 -1.29 13.83 -4.53
C ARG A 119 -2.77 13.99 -4.23
N ASN A 120 -3.09 14.21 -2.97
CA ASN A 120 -4.47 14.37 -2.51
C ASN A 120 -5.13 15.62 -3.07
N SER A 121 -6.46 15.65 -3.04
CA SER A 121 -7.25 16.82 -3.43
C SER A 121 -8.51 16.98 -2.56
N ALA A 122 -8.95 18.20 -2.40
CA ALA A 122 -10.23 18.55 -1.77
C ALA A 122 -10.77 19.86 -2.32
N ASP A 123 -12.09 20.06 -2.22
CA ASP A 123 -12.74 21.33 -2.53
C ASP A 123 -12.30 22.44 -1.55
N ASP A 124 -12.14 22.07 -0.26
CA ASP A 124 -11.56 22.96 0.74
C ASP A 124 -10.05 23.12 0.50
N LYS A 125 -9.63 24.29 0.05
CA LYS A 125 -8.24 24.64 -0.20
C LYS A 125 -7.37 24.69 1.06
N ASN A 126 -7.97 24.67 2.26
CA ASN A 126 -7.25 24.58 3.52
C ASN A 126 -6.93 23.13 3.91
N ALA A 127 -7.57 22.15 3.27
CA ALA A 127 -7.19 20.76 3.45
C ALA A 127 -5.72 20.55 3.06
N ASN A 128 -4.93 19.94 3.96
CA ASN A 128 -3.48 19.77 3.78
C ASN A 128 -2.99 18.53 4.51
N GLY A 129 -1.77 18.12 4.20
CA GLY A 129 -1.05 17.08 4.94
C GLY A 129 -0.93 15.75 4.21
N ILE A 130 -0.28 14.80 4.88
CA ILE A 130 0.09 13.49 4.35
C ILE A 130 -0.84 12.43 4.94
N GLU A 131 -1.32 11.52 4.10
CA GLU A 131 -2.06 10.34 4.54
C GLU A 131 -1.68 9.09 3.73
N ALA A 132 -1.99 7.93 4.24
CA ALA A 132 -1.86 6.69 3.50
C ALA A 132 -3.13 5.85 3.63
N TRP A 133 -3.40 5.05 2.61
CA TRP A 133 -4.53 4.13 2.57
C TRP A 133 -4.04 2.70 2.39
N VAL A 134 -4.51 1.81 3.26
CA VAL A 134 -4.20 0.38 3.24
C VAL A 134 -5.48 -0.44 3.13
N SER A 135 -5.33 -1.72 2.80
CA SER A 135 -6.48 -2.64 2.78
C SER A 135 -7.11 -2.78 4.17
N LYS A 136 -8.44 -2.92 4.23
CA LYS A 136 -9.16 -3.37 5.44
C LYS A 136 -8.67 -4.74 5.90
N ASN A 137 -8.10 -5.48 4.96
CA ASN A 137 -7.57 -6.81 5.16
C ASN A 137 -6.08 -6.83 4.79
N PRO A 138 -5.18 -6.36 5.65
CA PRO A 138 -3.76 -6.26 5.34
C PRO A 138 -3.16 -7.63 5.00
N LYS A 139 -2.21 -7.63 4.07
CA LYS A 139 -1.54 -8.85 3.56
C LYS A 139 -0.19 -9.07 4.25
N GLY A 140 0.31 -8.06 4.96
CA GLY A 140 1.59 -8.09 5.68
C GLY A 140 1.67 -6.96 6.70
N ASN A 141 2.79 -6.26 6.74
CA ASN A 141 3.06 -5.16 7.66
C ASN A 141 2.87 -3.77 7.01
N GLU A 142 2.01 -3.68 5.98
CA GLU A 142 1.76 -2.42 5.25
C GLU A 142 1.19 -1.33 6.15
N ASP A 143 0.42 -1.68 7.19
CA ASP A 143 -0.06 -0.72 8.19
C ASP A 143 1.12 0.01 8.85
N LYS A 144 2.13 -0.74 9.31
CA LYS A 144 3.30 -0.17 9.98
C LYS A 144 4.19 0.62 9.04
N LEU A 145 4.36 0.14 7.81
CA LEU A 145 5.09 0.89 6.78
C LEU A 145 4.39 2.22 6.48
N ALA A 146 3.06 2.20 6.31
CA ALA A 146 2.26 3.39 6.04
C ALA A 146 2.37 4.42 7.19
N GLU A 147 2.29 3.97 8.46
CA GLU A 147 2.50 4.83 9.64
C GLU A 147 3.87 5.51 9.60
N ASN A 148 4.93 4.72 9.38
CA ASN A 148 6.30 5.23 9.34
C ASN A 148 6.51 6.22 8.17
N LEU A 149 5.96 5.94 6.98
CA LEU A 149 6.02 6.82 5.82
C LEU A 149 5.36 8.18 6.12
N VAL A 150 4.12 8.16 6.59
CA VAL A 150 3.38 9.39 6.92
C VAL A 150 4.12 10.19 7.99
N GLU A 151 4.56 9.53 9.08
CA GLU A 151 5.29 10.18 10.17
C GLU A 151 6.59 10.83 9.70
N ASN A 152 7.41 10.09 8.95
CA ASN A 152 8.73 10.56 8.51
C ASN A 152 8.63 11.71 7.50
N ILE A 153 7.67 11.64 6.55
CA ILE A 153 7.43 12.73 5.61
C ILE A 153 6.93 13.98 6.35
N CYS A 154 5.99 13.83 7.29
CA CYS A 154 5.51 14.96 8.09
C CYS A 154 6.61 15.60 8.94
N LYS A 155 7.50 14.81 9.54
CA LYS A 155 8.68 15.33 10.28
C LYS A 155 9.59 16.14 9.38
N LEU A 156 9.83 15.70 8.15
CA LEU A 156 10.65 16.39 7.18
C LEU A 156 10.02 17.69 6.70
N THR A 157 8.72 17.64 6.35
CA THR A 157 8.04 18.72 5.63
C THR A 157 7.36 19.73 6.54
N GLY A 158 7.02 19.33 7.76
CA GLY A 158 6.19 20.11 8.68
C GLY A 158 4.69 20.07 8.34
N GLN A 159 4.29 19.25 7.36
CA GLN A 159 2.90 19.09 6.96
C GLN A 159 2.09 18.31 8.01
N GLN A 160 0.76 18.46 7.98
CA GLN A 160 -0.14 17.77 8.89
C GLN A 160 -0.05 16.25 8.68
N ASN A 161 0.11 15.50 9.77
CA ASN A 161 -0.06 14.05 9.78
C ASN A 161 -1.55 13.73 9.86
N ARG A 162 -2.10 13.18 8.76
CA ARG A 162 -3.50 12.77 8.65
C ARG A 162 -3.71 11.29 8.95
N GLY A 163 -2.60 10.57 9.20
CA GLY A 163 -2.59 9.16 9.61
C GLY A 163 -2.83 8.17 8.48
N VAL A 164 -2.98 6.91 8.89
CA VAL A 164 -3.28 5.78 8.02
C VAL A 164 -4.78 5.47 8.07
N LYS A 165 -5.35 5.25 6.91
CA LYS A 165 -6.77 4.95 6.73
C LYS A 165 -6.94 3.57 6.09
N LYS A 166 -8.09 2.94 6.31
CA LYS A 166 -8.40 1.62 5.77
C LYS A 166 -9.59 1.69 4.83
N GLY A 167 -9.47 0.97 3.72
CA GLY A 167 -10.56 0.88 2.75
C GLY A 167 -10.48 1.87 1.62
N PHE A 168 -11.60 2.54 1.36
CA PHE A 168 -11.77 3.54 0.30
C PHE A 168 -12.35 4.84 0.87
N ARG A 169 -11.98 6.00 0.29
CA ARG A 169 -12.33 7.34 0.81
C ARG A 169 -13.83 7.53 1.06
N ASP A 170 -14.66 7.10 0.16
CA ASP A 170 -16.10 7.40 0.17
C ASP A 170 -16.93 6.38 0.95
N ASN A 171 -16.31 5.72 1.94
CA ASN A 171 -16.97 4.77 2.81
C ASN A 171 -17.66 3.61 2.08
N SER A 172 -17.18 3.24 0.91
CA SER A 172 -17.61 2.02 0.22
C SER A 172 -17.23 0.80 1.08
N PHE A 173 -17.94 -0.30 0.87
CA PHE A 173 -17.64 -1.57 1.54
C PHE A 173 -16.32 -2.21 1.06
N GLY A 174 -15.57 -1.57 0.14
CA GLY A 174 -14.36 -2.05 -0.49
C GLY A 174 -13.07 -1.36 -0.05
N ASP A 175 -12.01 -1.71 -0.73
CA ASP A 175 -10.68 -1.09 -0.69
C ASP A 175 -10.42 -0.32 -1.99
N TYR A 176 -9.39 0.53 -2.03
CA TYR A 176 -8.85 0.97 -3.31
C TYR A 176 -8.46 -0.23 -4.16
N TYR A 177 -8.70 -0.14 -5.47
CA TYR A 177 -8.48 -1.26 -6.39
C TYR A 177 -7.08 -1.84 -6.26
N ILE A 178 -6.06 -0.99 -6.17
CA ILE A 178 -4.67 -1.42 -6.03
C ILE A 178 -4.41 -2.17 -4.71
N ASN A 179 -5.17 -1.88 -3.65
CA ASN A 179 -5.04 -2.56 -2.38
C ASN A 179 -5.83 -3.87 -2.33
N SER A 180 -6.91 -4.02 -3.13
CA SER A 180 -7.68 -5.27 -3.21
C SER A 180 -7.05 -6.30 -4.14
N ASP A 181 -6.56 -5.88 -5.32
CA ASP A 181 -6.20 -6.75 -6.44
C ASP A 181 -4.71 -7.05 -6.60
N THR A 182 -3.85 -6.48 -5.74
CA THR A 182 -2.45 -6.91 -5.62
C THR A 182 -2.33 -8.13 -4.72
N ASP A 183 -1.40 -9.05 -5.02
CA ASP A 183 -1.16 -10.27 -4.23
C ASP A 183 -0.28 -10.01 -2.99
N MET A 184 0.55 -8.97 -3.06
CA MET A 184 1.51 -8.56 -2.02
C MET A 184 0.93 -7.47 -1.11
N PRO A 185 1.59 -7.16 0.05
CA PRO A 185 1.32 -5.96 0.83
C PRO A 185 1.31 -4.72 -0.04
N SER A 186 0.31 -3.85 0.13
CA SER A 186 0.13 -2.67 -0.72
C SER A 186 -0.41 -1.48 0.04
N LEU A 187 -0.03 -0.28 -0.37
CA LEU A 187 -0.55 0.97 0.15
C LEU A 187 -0.64 2.04 -0.95
N LEU A 188 -1.54 2.99 -0.76
CA LEU A 188 -1.62 4.23 -1.53
C LEU A 188 -1.15 5.37 -0.62
N LEU A 189 -0.17 6.15 -1.07
CA LEU A 189 0.44 7.24 -0.33
C LEU A 189 0.07 8.57 -0.96
N GLU A 190 -0.61 9.42 -0.20
CA GLU A 190 -1.02 10.78 -0.57
C GLU A 190 -0.01 11.78 -0.02
N VAL A 191 0.86 12.29 -0.89
CA VAL A 191 1.99 13.17 -0.52
C VAL A 191 1.57 14.63 -0.63
N GLY A 192 0.71 15.08 0.29
CA GLY A 192 0.16 16.43 0.33
C GLY A 192 -0.98 16.66 -0.65
N PHE A 193 -1.71 17.73 -0.44
CA PHE A 193 -2.84 18.14 -1.29
C PHE A 193 -2.35 19.03 -2.44
N ILE A 194 -2.57 18.59 -3.68
CA ILE A 194 -2.28 19.41 -4.86
C ILE A 194 -3.11 20.69 -4.89
N THR A 195 -4.27 20.70 -4.23
CA THR A 195 -5.16 21.86 -4.10
C THR A 195 -4.71 22.86 -3.04
N ASN A 196 -3.67 22.53 -2.23
CA ASN A 196 -3.14 23.38 -1.17
C ASN A 196 -1.76 23.96 -1.55
N ASP A 197 -1.64 25.28 -1.53
CA ASP A 197 -0.41 25.95 -2.00
C ASP A 197 0.80 25.67 -1.09
N ARG A 198 0.61 25.56 0.25
CA ARG A 198 1.69 25.22 1.19
C ARG A 198 2.20 23.79 0.99
N ASP A 199 1.29 22.86 0.71
CA ASP A 199 1.67 21.48 0.40
C ASP A 199 2.44 21.41 -0.93
N ASN A 200 2.09 22.24 -1.91
CA ASN A 200 2.83 22.35 -3.17
C ASN A 200 4.23 22.98 -2.97
N GLU A 201 4.34 24.02 -2.16
CA GLU A 201 5.64 24.62 -1.81
C GLU A 201 6.55 23.60 -1.09
N ALA A 202 6.00 22.84 -0.11
CA ALA A 202 6.74 21.81 0.59
C ALA A 202 7.17 20.67 -0.34
N PHE A 203 6.28 20.24 -1.23
CA PHE A 203 6.55 19.21 -2.22
C PHE A 203 7.67 19.62 -3.19
N ASP A 204 7.58 20.82 -3.78
CA ASP A 204 8.59 21.30 -4.74
C ASP A 204 9.91 21.63 -4.06
N GLY A 205 9.86 22.28 -2.90
CA GLY A 205 11.06 22.70 -2.17
C GLY A 205 11.85 21.54 -1.54
N LYS A 206 11.22 20.38 -1.31
CA LYS A 206 11.83 19.22 -0.64
C LYS A 206 11.65 17.91 -1.41
N LEU A 207 11.42 17.98 -2.72
CA LEU A 207 11.10 16.79 -3.52
C LEU A 207 12.15 15.68 -3.41
N ASP A 208 13.44 16.04 -3.40
CA ASP A 208 14.54 15.07 -3.33
C ASP A 208 14.63 14.45 -1.94
N GLU A 209 14.47 15.24 -0.89
CA GLU A 209 14.47 14.79 0.50
C GLU A 209 13.23 13.96 0.83
N ILE A 210 12.06 14.28 0.26
CA ILE A 210 10.85 13.46 0.37
C ILE A 210 11.11 12.09 -0.27
N ALA A 211 11.66 12.06 -1.48
CA ALA A 211 12.00 10.81 -2.15
C ALA A 211 13.00 9.96 -1.37
N GLU A 212 14.05 10.58 -0.81
CA GLU A 212 15.03 9.91 0.05
C GLU A 212 14.38 9.35 1.31
N THR A 213 13.52 10.15 1.98
CA THR A 213 12.81 9.74 3.19
C THR A 213 11.90 8.54 2.92
N ILE A 214 11.17 8.55 1.80
CA ILE A 214 10.32 7.43 1.39
C ILE A 214 11.18 6.20 1.12
N ALA A 215 12.22 6.33 0.30
CA ALA A 215 13.09 5.23 -0.07
C ALA A 215 13.75 4.59 1.15
N LYS A 216 14.30 5.42 2.06
CA LYS A 216 14.90 4.93 3.30
C LYS A 216 13.87 4.22 4.20
N THR A 217 12.67 4.75 4.33
CA THR A 217 11.61 4.12 5.15
C THR A 217 11.22 2.77 4.59
N ILE A 218 11.13 2.65 3.25
CA ILE A 218 10.87 1.37 2.57
C ILE A 218 12.03 0.40 2.83
N TYR A 219 13.27 0.84 2.61
CA TYR A 219 14.48 0.04 2.81
C TYR A 219 14.56 -0.53 4.23
N ASP A 220 14.39 0.33 5.25
CA ASP A 220 14.41 -0.06 6.65
C ASP A 220 13.30 -1.07 7.03
N GLN A 221 12.23 -1.16 6.23
CA GLN A 221 11.13 -2.11 6.44
C GLN A 221 11.37 -3.47 5.78
N ILE A 222 12.01 -3.49 4.61
CA ILE A 222 12.21 -4.74 3.84
C ILE A 222 13.46 -5.50 4.28
N GLU A 223 14.40 -4.84 4.96
CA GLU A 223 15.63 -5.45 5.49
C GLU A 223 15.43 -6.07 6.90
N LYS A 224 14.23 -5.98 7.48
CA LYS A 224 13.88 -6.56 8.79
C LYS A 224 13.23 -7.93 8.64
#